data_2a4dca8fad94bae94fc9954f19a63d46
#
_entry.id   2a4dca8fad94bae94fc9954f19a63d46
#
_cell.length_a   1.000
_cell.length_b   1.000
_cell.length_c   1.000
_cell.angle_alpha   90.00
_cell.angle_beta   90.00
_cell.angle_gamma   90.00
#
_symmetry.space_group_name_H-M   'P 1'
#
loop_
_entity.id
_entity.type
_entity.pdbx_description
1 polymer ?
#
loop_
_entity_poly.entity_id
_entity_poly.type
_entity_poly.pdbx_seq_one_letter_code
_entity_poly.pdbx_strand_id
1 'polypeptide(L)'
;RPGTSRYTTQRREPDQVKILSGVFEGRTTGTSIGLLIENTDQRSQDYGAIKDVFRPGHADYTYEQKYGFRDYRGGGRSSARETAMRVAAGAIAKKYLQQKFGIVIRGCLTQMGDIPLAFKDWDQVEQNPFFCADADKLEALDELMRGLKKEGDSIGAKVTVVADGVPAGWGEPVFDRLDADIAHALMSINAVKGVEIGDGFDVVQPRGSQNRDEITNAGFQSNHAGGILCGLSSGQPIV
;
A
#
# COMPACT_ATOMS: atom_id res chain seq x y z
N ARG A 1 -7.75 -4.81 -8.39
CA ARG A 1 -8.46 -6.07 -8.55
C ARG A 1 -8.24 -6.59 -9.97
N PRO A 2 -7.92 -7.88 -10.17
CA PRO A 2 -7.77 -8.47 -11.50
C PRO A 2 -9.02 -8.25 -12.35
N GLY A 3 -8.83 -7.97 -13.66
CA GLY A 3 -9.93 -7.80 -14.62
C GLY A 3 -10.77 -6.54 -14.50
N THR A 4 -10.42 -5.60 -13.61
CA THR A 4 -11.22 -4.36 -13.42
C THR A 4 -10.84 -3.23 -14.40
N SER A 5 -9.67 -3.29 -15.00
CA SER A 5 -9.22 -2.34 -16.01
C SER A 5 -8.37 -3.03 -17.07
N ARG A 6 -8.12 -2.36 -18.20
CA ARG A 6 -7.22 -2.86 -19.25
C ARG A 6 -5.74 -2.92 -18.83
N TYR A 7 -5.39 -2.32 -17.69
CA TYR A 7 -4.03 -2.28 -17.15
C TYR A 7 -3.78 -3.34 -16.08
N THR A 8 -4.84 -3.91 -15.49
CA THR A 8 -4.71 -4.99 -14.51
C THR A 8 -4.59 -6.35 -15.19
N THR A 9 -4.06 -7.33 -14.48
CA THR A 9 -4.03 -8.73 -14.94
C THR A 9 -5.43 -9.17 -15.35
N GLN A 10 -5.57 -9.70 -16.58
CA GLN A 10 -6.83 -10.14 -17.15
C GLN A 10 -7.23 -11.54 -16.66
N ARG A 11 -7.34 -11.69 -15.34
CA ARG A 11 -7.87 -12.90 -14.70
C ARG A 11 -9.28 -12.64 -14.19
N ARG A 12 -10.12 -13.66 -14.26
CA ARG A 12 -11.50 -13.62 -13.75
C ARG A 12 -11.54 -14.18 -12.34
N GLU A 13 -11.12 -13.36 -11.38
CA GLU A 13 -11.09 -13.71 -9.98
C GLU A 13 -12.18 -12.93 -9.24
N PRO A 14 -13.16 -13.57 -8.61
CA PRO A 14 -14.20 -12.88 -7.85
C PRO A 14 -13.62 -12.17 -6.62
N ASP A 15 -12.49 -12.65 -6.08
CA ASP A 15 -11.83 -12.14 -4.86
C ASP A 15 -12.79 -11.98 -3.68
N GLN A 16 -13.79 -12.86 -3.61
CA GLN A 16 -14.76 -12.84 -2.53
C GLN A 16 -14.15 -13.42 -1.26
N VAL A 17 -14.16 -12.62 -0.21
CA VAL A 17 -13.64 -13.03 1.10
C VAL A 17 -14.68 -13.88 1.85
N LYS A 18 -14.27 -15.05 2.30
CA LYS A 18 -15.02 -15.89 3.25
C LYS A 18 -14.48 -15.63 4.65
N ILE A 19 -15.37 -15.30 5.59
CA ILE A 19 -15.02 -15.19 7.01
C ILE A 19 -15.28 -16.57 7.65
N LEU A 20 -14.23 -17.17 8.18
CA LEU A 20 -14.27 -18.54 8.71
C LEU A 20 -14.46 -18.59 10.23
N SER A 21 -14.05 -17.54 10.95
CA SER A 21 -14.11 -17.46 12.41
C SER A 21 -14.08 -16.00 12.88
N GLY A 22 -14.29 -15.78 14.18
CA GLY A 22 -14.15 -14.49 14.84
C GLY A 22 -15.33 -13.52 14.66
N VAL A 23 -16.40 -13.96 13.98
CA VAL A 23 -17.62 -13.16 13.77
C VAL A 23 -18.86 -14.02 14.02
N PHE A 24 -19.81 -13.49 14.76
CA PHE A 24 -21.11 -14.09 15.02
C PHE A 24 -22.21 -13.02 14.93
N GLU A 25 -23.26 -13.27 14.18
CA GLU A 25 -24.39 -12.33 13.96
C GLU A 25 -23.97 -10.91 13.59
N GLY A 26 -22.95 -10.79 12.71
CA GLY A 26 -22.43 -9.50 12.24
C GLY A 26 -21.56 -8.73 13.24
N ARG A 27 -21.18 -9.35 14.37
CA ARG A 27 -20.31 -8.77 15.39
C ARG A 27 -19.05 -9.58 15.57
N THR A 28 -17.94 -8.90 15.86
CA THR A 28 -16.68 -9.57 16.22
C THR A 28 -16.79 -10.16 17.62
N THR A 29 -16.25 -11.37 17.80
CA THR A 29 -16.32 -12.10 19.09
C THR A 29 -15.12 -11.85 19.99
N GLY A 30 -14.11 -11.06 19.53
CA GLY A 30 -12.87 -10.86 20.27
C GLY A 30 -11.83 -11.97 20.03
N THR A 31 -12.17 -13.02 19.27
CA THR A 31 -11.24 -14.07 18.86
C THR A 31 -10.65 -13.78 17.49
N SER A 32 -9.66 -14.59 17.06
CA SER A 32 -9.02 -14.43 15.74
C SER A 32 -10.03 -14.54 14.60
N ILE A 33 -9.96 -13.60 13.67
CA ILE A 33 -10.79 -13.57 12.47
C ILE A 33 -10.04 -14.32 11.36
N GLY A 34 -10.56 -15.50 11.00
CA GLY A 34 -10.06 -16.29 9.88
C GLY A 34 -10.66 -15.81 8.57
N LEU A 35 -9.81 -15.53 7.56
CA LEU A 35 -10.23 -15.08 6.24
C LEU A 35 -9.70 -16.00 5.17
N LEU A 36 -10.52 -16.27 4.14
CA LEU A 36 -10.14 -17.08 2.98
C LEU A 36 -10.60 -16.40 1.70
N ILE A 37 -9.70 -16.33 0.71
CA ILE A 37 -10.01 -16.00 -0.68
C ILE A 37 -9.57 -17.18 -1.55
N GLU A 38 -10.49 -17.78 -2.29
CA GLU A 38 -10.18 -18.87 -3.20
C GLU A 38 -9.42 -18.35 -4.43
N ASN A 39 -8.45 -19.15 -4.90
CA ASN A 39 -7.72 -18.87 -6.14
C ASN A 39 -8.35 -19.72 -7.26
N THR A 40 -9.30 -19.14 -7.99
CA THR A 40 -10.12 -19.86 -8.96
C THR A 40 -9.57 -19.89 -10.38
N ASP A 41 -8.73 -18.91 -10.75
CA ASP A 41 -8.13 -18.78 -12.10
C ASP A 41 -6.59 -18.93 -12.05
N GLN A 42 -6.10 -19.92 -11.28
CA GLN A 42 -4.67 -20.20 -11.28
C GLN A 42 -4.25 -20.97 -12.55
N ARG A 43 -3.09 -20.61 -13.11
CA ARG A 43 -2.54 -21.18 -14.35
C ARG A 43 -1.15 -21.75 -14.11
N SER A 44 -1.08 -22.82 -13.32
CA SER A 44 0.18 -23.47 -12.95
C SER A 44 0.94 -24.03 -14.15
N GLN A 45 0.26 -24.37 -15.24
CA GLN A 45 0.87 -24.86 -16.47
C GLN A 45 1.77 -23.84 -17.18
N ASP A 46 1.49 -22.54 -17.03
CA ASP A 46 2.27 -21.45 -17.64
C ASP A 46 3.71 -21.38 -17.08
N TYR A 47 3.98 -22.04 -15.96
CA TYR A 47 5.27 -22.01 -15.28
C TYR A 47 6.19 -23.20 -15.60
N GLY A 48 5.72 -24.19 -16.37
CA GLY A 48 6.49 -25.40 -16.68
C GLY A 48 7.81 -25.12 -17.40
N ALA A 49 7.82 -24.18 -18.35
CA ALA A 49 9.00 -23.81 -19.13
C ALA A 49 10.09 -23.07 -18.33
N ILE A 50 9.73 -22.52 -17.17
CA ILE A 50 10.64 -21.70 -16.34
C ILE A 50 11.00 -22.37 -15.00
N LYS A 51 10.67 -23.66 -14.83
CA LYS A 51 10.94 -24.36 -13.57
C LYS A 51 12.42 -24.44 -13.21
N ASP A 52 13.29 -24.51 -14.21
CA ASP A 52 14.73 -24.70 -14.03
C ASP A 52 15.53 -23.41 -14.22
N VAL A 53 14.86 -22.25 -14.33
CA VAL A 53 15.50 -20.94 -14.47
C VAL A 53 15.00 -19.95 -13.41
N PHE A 54 15.84 -18.98 -13.07
CA PHE A 54 15.46 -17.90 -12.14
C PHE A 54 15.04 -16.67 -12.93
N ARG A 55 13.82 -16.20 -12.67
CA ARG A 55 13.31 -14.98 -13.31
C ARG A 55 13.95 -13.74 -12.67
N PRO A 56 14.45 -12.78 -13.46
CA PRO A 56 14.93 -11.51 -12.94
C PRO A 56 13.84 -10.76 -12.15
N GLY A 57 14.23 -10.14 -11.05
CA GLY A 57 13.31 -9.37 -10.21
C GLY A 57 12.25 -10.17 -9.44
N HIS A 58 12.33 -11.52 -9.47
CA HIS A 58 11.43 -12.41 -8.73
C HIS A 58 12.14 -13.09 -7.56
N ALA A 59 11.36 -13.70 -6.69
CA ALA A 59 11.85 -14.39 -5.49
C ALA A 59 12.48 -15.79 -5.78
N ASP A 60 12.56 -16.20 -7.02
CA ASP A 60 12.97 -17.55 -7.40
C ASP A 60 14.33 -17.95 -6.79
N TYR A 61 15.36 -17.15 -7.05
CA TYR A 61 16.71 -17.39 -6.55
C TYR A 61 16.79 -17.33 -5.01
N THR A 62 16.21 -16.30 -4.43
CA THR A 62 16.28 -16.06 -2.97
C THR A 62 15.56 -17.13 -2.17
N TYR A 63 14.43 -17.61 -2.67
CA TYR A 63 13.69 -18.71 -2.03
C TYR A 63 14.44 -20.05 -2.16
N GLU A 64 15.02 -20.32 -3.31
CA GLU A 64 15.89 -21.50 -3.51
C GLU A 64 17.08 -21.50 -2.54
N GLN A 65 17.77 -20.36 -2.40
CA GLN A 65 18.90 -20.23 -1.48
C GLN A 65 18.49 -20.36 -0.01
N LYS A 66 17.34 -19.82 0.36
CA LYS A 66 16.88 -19.83 1.75
C LYS A 66 16.32 -21.18 2.18
N TYR A 67 15.53 -21.82 1.33
CA TYR A 67 14.75 -23.01 1.70
C TYR A 67 15.26 -24.29 1.05
N GLY A 68 16.24 -24.23 0.12
CA GLY A 68 16.76 -25.37 -0.62
C GLY A 68 15.87 -25.86 -1.76
N PHE A 69 14.69 -25.28 -1.92
CA PHE A 69 13.75 -25.57 -3.00
C PHE A 69 12.73 -24.43 -3.12
N ARG A 70 12.03 -24.37 -4.24
CA ARG A 70 10.94 -23.44 -4.48
C ARG A 70 9.75 -24.10 -5.18
N ASP A 71 8.55 -23.61 -4.94
CA ASP A 71 7.41 -23.94 -5.78
C ASP A 71 7.42 -23.04 -7.03
N TYR A 72 7.89 -23.58 -8.16
CA TYR A 72 7.99 -22.85 -9.41
C TYR A 72 6.64 -22.52 -10.04
N ARG A 73 5.54 -23.10 -9.58
CA ARG A 73 4.18 -22.92 -10.13
C ARG A 73 3.56 -21.55 -9.84
N GLY A 74 4.32 -20.63 -9.25
CA GLY A 74 3.90 -19.25 -9.00
C GLY A 74 2.96 -19.06 -7.82
N GLY A 75 2.93 -20.04 -6.92
CA GLY A 75 2.10 -20.01 -5.73
C GLY A 75 2.83 -19.62 -4.45
N GLY A 76 2.15 -19.75 -3.34
CA GLY A 76 2.69 -19.57 -2.01
C GLY A 76 2.96 -18.10 -1.66
N ARG A 77 3.82 -17.90 -0.65
CA ARG A 77 4.13 -16.58 -0.07
C ARG A 77 4.99 -15.67 -0.97
N SER A 78 5.60 -16.24 -2.01
CA SER A 78 6.32 -15.47 -3.03
C SER A 78 5.40 -14.84 -4.07
N SER A 79 4.12 -15.20 -4.08
CA SER A 79 3.12 -14.64 -4.99
C SER A 79 2.65 -13.27 -4.51
N ALA A 80 2.62 -12.30 -5.44
CA ALA A 80 2.02 -10.99 -5.17
C ALA A 80 0.52 -11.06 -4.80
N ARG A 81 -0.15 -12.18 -5.09
CA ARG A 81 -1.56 -12.41 -4.74
C ARG A 81 -1.79 -12.45 -3.20
N GLU A 82 -0.76 -12.71 -2.39
CA GLU A 82 -0.90 -12.63 -0.93
C GLU A 82 -1.39 -11.24 -0.46
N THR A 83 -1.14 -10.18 -1.26
CA THR A 83 -1.63 -8.83 -0.95
C THR A 83 -3.15 -8.72 -0.90
N ALA A 84 -3.89 -9.61 -1.57
CA ALA A 84 -5.35 -9.67 -1.46
C ALA A 84 -5.81 -9.91 -0.02
N MET A 85 -5.07 -10.71 0.76
CA MET A 85 -5.37 -10.94 2.17
C MET A 85 -5.06 -9.72 3.04
N ARG A 86 -4.02 -8.95 2.69
CA ARG A 86 -3.72 -7.67 3.35
C ARG A 86 -4.84 -6.66 3.15
N VAL A 87 -5.38 -6.58 1.93
CA VAL A 87 -6.53 -5.71 1.62
C VAL A 87 -7.76 -6.15 2.42
N ALA A 88 -8.03 -7.45 2.52
CA ALA A 88 -9.15 -7.99 3.29
C ALA A 88 -9.02 -7.67 4.79
N ALA A 89 -7.85 -7.89 5.38
CA ALA A 89 -7.57 -7.55 6.78
C ALA A 89 -7.61 -6.02 7.00
N GLY A 90 -7.05 -5.25 6.07
CA GLY A 90 -7.05 -3.80 6.10
C GLY A 90 -8.47 -3.20 6.06
N ALA A 91 -9.40 -3.81 5.33
CA ALA A 91 -10.80 -3.37 5.31
C ALA A 91 -11.47 -3.50 6.69
N ILE A 92 -11.17 -4.59 7.42
CA ILE A 92 -11.66 -4.77 8.81
C ILE A 92 -11.03 -3.74 9.73
N ALA A 93 -9.71 -3.55 9.65
CA ALA A 93 -8.99 -2.58 10.46
C ALA A 93 -9.48 -1.13 10.21
N LYS A 94 -9.63 -0.74 8.94
CA LYS A 94 -10.18 0.59 8.57
C LYS A 94 -11.58 0.81 9.17
N LYS A 95 -12.45 -0.18 9.06
CA LYS A 95 -13.80 -0.10 9.64
C LYS A 95 -13.76 0.06 11.15
N TYR A 96 -12.92 -0.69 11.84
CA TYR A 96 -12.75 -0.57 13.29
C TYR A 96 -12.23 0.82 13.70
N LEU A 97 -11.17 1.29 13.05
CA LEU A 97 -10.57 2.60 13.32
C LEU A 97 -11.56 3.74 13.07
N GLN A 98 -12.32 3.67 11.99
CA GLN A 98 -13.35 4.65 11.67
C GLN A 98 -14.48 4.64 12.71
N GLN A 99 -15.02 3.48 13.05
CA GLN A 99 -16.15 3.37 13.97
C GLN A 99 -15.80 3.76 15.40
N LYS A 100 -14.58 3.41 15.85
CA LYS A 100 -14.17 3.62 17.24
C LYS A 100 -13.53 4.98 17.48
N PHE A 101 -12.78 5.49 16.50
CA PHE A 101 -11.95 6.69 16.69
C PHE A 101 -12.23 7.79 15.65
N GLY A 102 -13.04 7.53 14.63
CA GLY A 102 -13.29 8.48 13.54
C GLY A 102 -12.13 8.58 12.53
N ILE A 103 -11.13 7.70 12.62
CA ILE A 103 -9.95 7.73 11.75
C ILE A 103 -10.34 7.32 10.33
N VAL A 104 -9.93 8.13 9.36
CA VAL A 104 -10.14 7.88 7.93
C VAL A 104 -8.79 7.70 7.24
N ILE A 105 -8.59 6.54 6.60
CA ILE A 105 -7.36 6.23 5.86
C ILE A 105 -7.66 6.19 4.37
N ARG A 106 -6.96 7.01 3.60
CA ARG A 106 -7.09 7.12 2.14
C ARG A 106 -5.72 7.09 1.48
N GLY A 107 -5.67 6.70 0.23
CA GLY A 107 -4.41 6.69 -0.52
C GLY A 107 -4.65 6.99 -1.99
N CYS A 108 -3.65 7.58 -2.64
CA CYS A 108 -3.68 7.86 -4.06
C CYS A 108 -2.30 7.72 -4.70
N LEU A 109 -2.28 7.52 -6.00
CA LEU A 109 -1.07 7.58 -6.80
C LEU A 109 -0.57 9.02 -6.86
N THR A 110 0.70 9.26 -6.53
CA THR A 110 1.31 10.59 -6.53
C THR A 110 2.47 10.74 -7.53
N GLN A 111 2.96 9.65 -8.09
CA GLN A 111 3.90 9.68 -9.22
C GLN A 111 3.89 8.32 -9.94
N MET A 112 4.05 8.33 -11.27
CA MET A 112 4.32 7.13 -12.06
C MET A 112 5.42 7.45 -13.07
N GLY A 113 6.55 6.74 -12.94
CA GLY A 113 7.76 7.08 -13.71
C GLY A 113 8.15 8.55 -13.48
N ASP A 114 8.33 9.28 -14.57
CA ASP A 114 8.68 10.70 -14.55
C ASP A 114 7.46 11.64 -14.47
N ILE A 115 6.25 11.12 -14.33
CA ILE A 115 5.03 11.91 -14.27
C ILE A 115 4.64 12.16 -12.81
N PRO A 116 4.92 13.35 -12.25
CA PRO A 116 4.43 13.74 -10.94
C PRO A 116 2.93 14.08 -11.03
N LEU A 117 2.20 13.78 -9.95
CA LEU A 117 0.76 13.96 -9.88
C LEU A 117 0.43 14.85 -8.68
N ALA A 118 -0.25 15.96 -8.95
CA ALA A 118 -0.72 16.85 -7.90
C ALA A 118 -1.93 16.27 -7.18
N PHE A 119 -2.00 16.45 -5.87
CA PHE A 119 -3.24 16.16 -5.16
C PHE A 119 -4.24 17.29 -5.39
N LYS A 120 -5.40 16.97 -5.92
CA LYS A 120 -6.49 17.94 -6.16
C LYS A 120 -7.73 17.60 -5.35
N ASP A 121 -8.21 16.35 -5.43
CA ASP A 121 -9.44 15.93 -4.79
C ASP A 121 -9.47 14.42 -4.54
N TRP A 122 -9.90 14.02 -3.35
CA TRP A 122 -10.12 12.61 -3.00
C TRP A 122 -11.22 11.95 -3.82
N ASP A 123 -12.25 12.69 -4.20
CA ASP A 123 -13.39 12.14 -4.95
C ASP A 123 -12.99 11.67 -6.35
N GLN A 124 -11.88 12.17 -6.90
CA GLN A 124 -11.34 11.75 -8.19
C GLN A 124 -10.63 10.39 -8.13
N VAL A 125 -10.12 10.01 -6.96
CA VAL A 125 -9.24 8.84 -6.82
C VAL A 125 -9.92 7.54 -7.25
N GLU A 126 -11.15 7.31 -6.83
CA GLU A 126 -11.89 6.09 -7.17
C GLU A 126 -12.60 6.13 -8.53
N GLN A 127 -12.60 7.29 -9.20
CA GLN A 127 -13.29 7.49 -10.48
C GLN A 127 -12.44 7.15 -11.71
N ASN A 128 -11.17 6.80 -11.51
CA ASN A 128 -10.26 6.48 -12.60
C ASN A 128 -9.41 5.21 -12.31
N PRO A 129 -8.91 4.53 -13.35
CA PRO A 129 -8.23 3.25 -13.20
C PRO A 129 -6.82 3.36 -12.58
N PHE A 130 -6.31 4.57 -12.39
CA PHE A 130 -4.97 4.83 -11.81
C PHE A 130 -5.04 5.17 -10.32
N PHE A 131 -6.23 5.35 -9.76
CA PHE A 131 -6.39 5.86 -8.39
C PHE A 131 -5.62 7.17 -8.17
N CYS A 132 -5.71 8.06 -9.16
CA CYS A 132 -5.01 9.34 -9.22
C CYS A 132 -5.96 10.48 -8.82
N ALA A 133 -5.46 11.42 -7.98
CA ALA A 133 -6.18 12.61 -7.59
C ALA A 133 -6.02 13.78 -8.60
N ASP A 134 -5.24 13.59 -9.67
CA ASP A 134 -4.96 14.59 -10.72
C ASP A 134 -5.58 14.17 -12.05
N ALA A 135 -6.84 14.59 -12.28
CA ALA A 135 -7.57 14.26 -13.49
C ALA A 135 -6.89 14.77 -14.78
N ASP A 136 -6.13 15.87 -14.71
CA ASP A 136 -5.46 16.45 -15.88
C ASP A 136 -4.31 15.59 -16.41
N LYS A 137 -3.81 14.64 -15.60
CA LYS A 137 -2.71 13.75 -15.97
C LYS A 137 -3.16 12.38 -16.45
N LEU A 138 -4.45 12.09 -16.46
CA LEU A 138 -4.97 10.75 -16.81
C LEU A 138 -4.61 10.34 -18.23
N GLU A 139 -4.61 11.27 -19.19
CA GLU A 139 -4.22 10.99 -20.57
C GLU A 139 -2.75 10.60 -20.69
N ALA A 140 -1.86 11.34 -20.01
CA ALA A 140 -0.43 11.05 -19.99
C ALA A 140 -0.12 9.70 -19.31
N LEU A 141 -0.83 9.36 -18.23
CA LEU A 141 -0.72 8.05 -17.59
C LEU A 141 -1.19 6.92 -18.51
N ASP A 142 -2.28 7.14 -19.24
CA ASP A 142 -2.83 6.18 -20.20
C ASP A 142 -1.84 5.92 -21.36
N GLU A 143 -1.25 6.98 -21.90
CA GLU A 143 -0.23 6.89 -22.94
C GLU A 143 1.01 6.13 -22.49
N LEU A 144 1.55 6.48 -21.31
CA LEU A 144 2.68 5.77 -20.70
C LEU A 144 2.38 4.28 -20.54
N MET A 145 1.22 3.92 -19.98
CA MET A 145 0.85 2.53 -19.75
C MET A 145 0.61 1.76 -21.05
N ARG A 146 0.13 2.41 -22.09
CA ARG A 146 0.00 1.79 -23.44
C ARG A 146 1.36 1.52 -24.06
N GLY A 147 2.31 2.45 -23.92
CA GLY A 147 3.70 2.29 -24.35
C GLY A 147 4.36 1.09 -23.68
N LEU A 148 4.38 1.06 -22.35
CA LEU A 148 4.94 -0.02 -21.56
C LEU A 148 4.35 -1.39 -21.91
N LYS A 149 3.02 -1.45 -22.06
CA LYS A 149 2.36 -2.70 -22.45
C LYS A 149 2.79 -3.19 -23.84
N LYS A 150 2.98 -2.28 -24.80
CA LYS A 150 3.45 -2.60 -26.16
C LYS A 150 4.91 -3.11 -26.15
N GLU A 151 5.73 -2.55 -25.27
CA GLU A 151 7.14 -2.92 -25.10
C GLU A 151 7.35 -4.16 -24.21
N GLY A 152 6.30 -4.57 -23.47
CA GLY A 152 6.40 -5.67 -22.50
C GLY A 152 7.19 -5.28 -21.25
N ASP A 153 7.19 -4.01 -20.89
CA ASP A 153 7.98 -3.45 -19.79
C ASP A 153 7.10 -2.96 -18.63
N SER A 154 7.74 -2.47 -17.58
CA SER A 154 7.10 -1.96 -16.36
C SER A 154 7.79 -0.70 -15.84
N ILE A 155 7.11 0.06 -14.99
CA ILE A 155 7.63 1.28 -14.37
C ILE A 155 7.27 1.33 -12.90
N GLY A 156 8.07 2.07 -12.13
CA GLY A 156 7.80 2.31 -10.71
C GLY A 156 6.77 3.41 -10.47
N ALA A 157 6.26 3.45 -9.22
CA ALA A 157 5.28 4.44 -8.82
C ALA A 157 5.46 4.84 -7.34
N LYS A 158 5.01 6.06 -7.00
CA LYS A 158 4.81 6.51 -5.62
C LYS A 158 3.31 6.51 -5.30
N VAL A 159 3.00 6.04 -4.10
CA VAL A 159 1.64 6.08 -3.54
C VAL A 159 1.72 6.84 -2.22
N THR A 160 0.89 7.84 -2.04
CA THR A 160 0.75 8.53 -0.76
C THR A 160 -0.48 8.00 -0.04
N VAL A 161 -0.33 7.73 1.25
CA VAL A 161 -1.41 7.31 2.15
C VAL A 161 -1.54 8.34 3.25
N VAL A 162 -2.77 8.76 3.52
CA VAL A 162 -3.08 9.73 4.56
C VAL A 162 -4.03 9.09 5.58
N ALA A 163 -3.70 9.21 6.85
CA ALA A 163 -4.59 8.84 7.96
C ALA A 163 -5.01 10.11 8.71
N ASP A 164 -6.27 10.49 8.52
CA ASP A 164 -6.87 11.64 9.19
C ASP A 164 -7.54 11.23 10.51
N GLY A 165 -7.52 12.12 11.51
CA GLY A 165 -8.22 11.93 12.78
C GLY A 165 -7.50 11.02 13.77
N VAL A 166 -6.20 10.76 13.57
CA VAL A 166 -5.41 9.98 14.53
C VAL A 166 -5.18 10.82 15.79
N PRO A 167 -5.55 10.31 16.99
CA PRO A 167 -5.27 11.03 18.24
C PRO A 167 -3.78 11.24 18.47
N ALA A 168 -3.41 12.33 19.13
CA ALA A 168 -2.04 12.54 19.55
C ALA A 168 -1.60 11.51 20.60
N GLY A 169 -0.34 11.08 20.56
CA GLY A 169 0.28 10.22 21.57
C GLY A 169 0.22 8.71 21.29
N TRP A 170 -0.15 8.28 20.07
CA TRP A 170 -0.06 6.88 19.67
C TRP A 170 1.36 6.55 19.19
N GLY A 171 1.88 5.42 19.67
CA GLY A 171 3.23 4.92 19.43
C GLY A 171 3.92 4.55 20.74
N GLU A 172 4.95 3.73 20.69
CA GLU A 172 5.66 3.23 21.87
C GLU A 172 7.17 3.37 21.68
N PRO A 173 7.75 4.56 21.93
CA PRO A 173 9.21 4.71 21.94
C PRO A 173 9.84 3.78 23.00
N VAL A 174 11.05 3.28 22.79
CA VAL A 174 12.03 3.62 21.76
C VAL A 174 11.88 2.73 20.52
N PHE A 175 11.50 1.47 20.65
CA PHE A 175 11.60 0.47 19.58
C PHE A 175 10.32 0.36 18.74
N ASP A 176 9.15 0.54 19.37
CA ASP A 176 7.85 0.44 18.71
C ASP A 176 7.29 1.85 18.39
N ARG A 177 8.17 2.69 17.85
CA ARG A 177 7.81 4.00 17.35
C ARG A 177 6.82 3.86 16.20
N LEU A 178 5.82 4.72 16.14
CA LEU A 178 4.75 4.62 15.15
C LEU A 178 5.27 4.68 13.70
N ASP A 179 6.25 5.54 13.41
CA ASP A 179 6.93 5.63 12.10
C ASP A 179 7.67 4.32 11.76
N ALA A 180 8.33 3.70 12.74
CA ALA A 180 9.03 2.43 12.55
C ALA A 180 8.06 1.27 12.26
N ASP A 181 6.96 1.18 12.99
CA ASP A 181 5.93 0.15 12.80
C ASP A 181 5.21 0.30 11.45
N ILE A 182 4.88 1.54 11.07
CA ILE A 182 4.30 1.84 9.75
C ILE A 182 5.29 1.44 8.64
N ALA A 183 6.56 1.84 8.76
CA ALA A 183 7.59 1.49 7.79
C ALA A 183 7.78 -0.03 7.69
N HIS A 184 7.83 -0.73 8.82
CA HIS A 184 7.92 -2.20 8.86
C HIS A 184 6.74 -2.85 8.14
N ALA A 185 5.51 -2.41 8.41
CA ALA A 185 4.32 -2.93 7.78
C ALA A 185 4.30 -2.67 6.26
N LEU A 186 4.61 -1.44 5.83
CA LEU A 186 4.64 -1.07 4.42
C LEU A 186 5.77 -1.74 3.64
N MET A 187 6.99 -1.85 4.21
CA MET A 187 8.10 -2.57 3.60
C MET A 187 7.86 -4.08 3.46
N SER A 188 6.92 -4.65 4.18
CA SER A 188 6.52 -6.05 4.03
C SER A 188 5.62 -6.31 2.80
N ILE A 189 5.12 -5.27 2.15
CA ILE A 189 4.34 -5.37 0.91
C ILE A 189 5.29 -5.66 -0.25
N ASN A 190 4.94 -6.62 -1.10
CA ASN A 190 5.75 -7.00 -2.26
C ASN A 190 6.06 -5.78 -3.15
N ALA A 191 7.31 -5.71 -3.62
CA ALA A 191 7.86 -4.67 -4.50
C ALA A 191 8.01 -3.27 -3.88
N VAL A 192 7.61 -3.02 -2.64
CA VAL A 192 7.93 -1.78 -1.94
C VAL A 192 9.44 -1.69 -1.72
N LYS A 193 10.04 -0.54 -2.06
CA LYS A 193 11.48 -0.28 -1.99
C LYS A 193 11.85 0.89 -1.10
N GLY A 194 10.88 1.72 -0.72
CA GLY A 194 11.09 2.84 0.17
C GLY A 194 9.80 3.24 0.85
N VAL A 195 9.92 3.80 2.04
CA VAL A 195 8.85 4.41 2.82
C VAL A 195 9.35 5.75 3.31
N GLU A 196 8.53 6.76 3.19
CA GLU A 196 8.77 8.13 3.66
C GLU A 196 7.64 8.52 4.61
N ILE A 197 7.94 9.32 5.61
CA ILE A 197 6.97 9.93 6.52
C ILE A 197 7.11 11.45 6.41
N GLY A 198 6.01 12.16 6.19
CA GLY A 198 6.02 13.61 5.98
C GLY A 198 6.81 14.00 4.74
N ASP A 199 7.72 14.98 4.88
CA ASP A 199 8.59 15.42 3.78
C ASP A 199 9.64 14.38 3.37
N GLY A 200 9.77 13.28 4.13
CA GLY A 200 10.61 12.15 3.78
C GLY A 200 12.05 12.54 3.50
N PHE A 201 12.60 12.13 2.35
CA PHE A 201 13.97 12.46 1.95
C PHE A 201 14.18 13.92 1.54
N ASP A 202 13.11 14.68 1.27
CA ASP A 202 13.20 16.09 0.91
C ASP A 202 13.66 16.99 2.08
N VAL A 203 13.62 16.47 3.33
CA VAL A 203 14.14 17.17 4.53
C VAL A 203 15.62 17.55 4.46
N VAL A 204 16.38 17.01 3.51
CA VAL A 204 17.80 17.35 3.32
C VAL A 204 18.01 18.74 2.69
N GLN A 205 16.98 19.30 2.07
CA GLN A 205 17.07 20.58 1.34
C GLN A 205 16.82 21.80 2.24
N PRO A 206 15.73 21.86 3.05
CA PRO A 206 15.44 23.02 3.88
C PRO A 206 16.35 23.08 5.11
N ARG A 207 16.53 24.30 5.62
CA ARG A 207 17.17 24.48 6.93
C ARG A 207 16.21 24.02 8.04
N GLY A 208 16.74 23.60 9.19
CA GLY A 208 15.93 23.15 10.33
C GLY A 208 14.88 24.18 10.79
N SER A 209 15.15 25.48 10.63
CA SER A 209 14.17 26.55 10.92
C SER A 209 13.01 26.60 9.93
N GLN A 210 13.15 26.00 8.77
CA GLN A 210 12.12 25.95 7.71
C GLN A 210 11.33 24.64 7.73
N ASN A 211 11.94 23.58 8.27
CA ASN A 211 11.36 22.23 8.29
C ASN A 211 10.67 21.87 9.62
N ARG A 212 10.73 22.75 10.63
CA ARG A 212 10.06 22.49 11.90
C ARG A 212 8.57 22.85 11.83
N ASP A 213 7.72 22.04 12.41
CA ASP A 213 6.29 22.28 12.54
C ASP A 213 6.03 23.17 13.78
N GLU A 214 5.90 24.48 13.57
CA GLU A 214 5.63 25.40 14.67
C GLU A 214 4.20 25.21 15.19
N ILE A 215 4.05 25.20 16.51
CA ILE A 215 2.76 25.13 17.18
C ILE A 215 2.40 26.49 17.79
N THR A 216 1.17 26.92 17.54
CA THR A 216 0.59 28.15 18.09
C THR A 216 -0.69 27.82 18.85
N ASN A 217 -1.34 28.84 19.41
CA ASN A 217 -2.66 28.68 20.02
C ASN A 217 -3.74 28.21 19.03
N ALA A 218 -3.51 28.39 17.72
CA ALA A 218 -4.39 27.90 16.65
C ALA A 218 -4.03 26.49 16.16
N GLY A 219 -3.00 25.85 16.73
CA GLY A 219 -2.50 24.53 16.33
C GLY A 219 -1.20 24.60 15.53
N PHE A 220 -0.84 23.50 14.91
CA PHE A 220 0.33 23.38 14.05
C PHE A 220 0.19 24.24 12.78
N GLN A 221 1.28 24.87 12.35
CA GLN A 221 1.31 25.74 11.16
C GLN A 221 1.73 25.00 9.89
N SER A 222 2.35 23.84 10.03
CA SER A 222 2.81 22.96 8.95
C SER A 222 2.76 21.51 9.41
N ASN A 223 3.04 20.56 8.52
CA ASN A 223 3.07 19.12 8.81
C ASN A 223 4.24 18.44 8.10
N HIS A 224 5.43 19.03 8.19
CA HIS A 224 6.67 18.49 7.61
C HIS A 224 7.03 17.13 8.18
N ALA A 225 6.77 16.93 9.48
CA ALA A 225 6.98 15.64 10.17
C ALA A 225 5.96 14.57 9.81
N GLY A 226 4.95 14.87 8.99
CA GLY A 226 3.94 13.90 8.57
C GLY A 226 3.12 13.31 9.70
N GLY A 227 2.79 14.12 10.71
CA GLY A 227 1.93 13.72 11.82
C GLY A 227 2.60 12.87 12.90
N ILE A 228 3.92 12.65 12.83
CA ILE A 228 4.66 11.84 13.80
C ILE A 228 5.89 12.61 14.31
N LEU A 229 5.96 12.80 15.61
CA LEU A 229 7.09 13.46 16.30
C LEU A 229 7.68 12.50 17.34
N CYS A 230 8.97 12.26 17.29
CA CYS A 230 9.69 11.34 18.20
C CYS A 230 9.05 9.94 18.29
N GLY A 231 8.42 9.47 17.20
CA GLY A 231 7.77 8.16 17.16
C GLY A 231 6.34 8.12 17.73
N LEU A 232 5.77 9.28 18.03
CA LEU A 232 4.39 9.42 18.52
C LEU A 232 3.57 10.27 17.55
N SER A 233 2.29 9.93 17.39
CA SER A 233 1.37 10.76 16.61
C SER A 233 1.19 12.14 17.25
N SER A 234 1.18 13.19 16.42
CA SER A 234 1.02 14.59 16.86
C SER A 234 -0.44 15.06 16.93
N GLY A 235 -1.37 14.28 16.40
CA GLY A 235 -2.75 14.69 16.18
C GLY A 235 -3.00 15.32 14.82
N GLN A 236 -1.94 15.58 14.03
CA GLN A 236 -2.05 15.97 12.64
C GLN A 236 -2.28 14.75 11.74
N PRO A 237 -2.68 14.92 10.46
CA PRO A 237 -2.74 13.82 9.52
C PRO A 237 -1.39 13.10 9.42
N ILE A 238 -1.41 11.77 9.48
CA ILE A 238 -0.22 10.96 9.20
C ILE A 238 -0.10 10.80 7.69
N VAL A 239 1.05 11.16 7.17
CA VAL A 239 1.33 11.13 5.73
C VAL A 239 2.59 10.32 5.46
#